data_98a8bd0e6e5f503a469bc2bf64705906
#
_entry.id   98a8bd0e6e5f503a469bc2bf64705906
#
_cell.length_a   1.000
_cell.length_b   1.000
_cell.length_c   1.000
_cell.angle_alpha   90.00
_cell.angle_beta   90.00
_cell.angle_gamma   90.00
#
_symmetry.space_group_name_H-M   'P 1'
#
loop_
_entity.id
_entity.type
_entity.pdbx_description
1 polymer ?
#
loop_
_entity_poly.entity_id
_entity_poly.type
_entity_poly.pdbx_seq_one_letter_code
_entity_poly.pdbx_strand_id
1 'polypeptide(L)'
;RRSIGYVIQGGSLLPHLTVAQNVAIVPKLLKWDKKRIAARCDELLEMVGLDPNLYRDRYPRELSGGQQQRVGVARGLAADPPVLLMDEPFGAVDPITRQRLQDELLSIQDELHKTIVCVTHDIDEAIKLGDRIVIFREQAEIAQFDTPEAILSNPADDYVADFVGSGSKLKQLSLLRVDDVGLSDAPTCRVGEAVSEVVAKVEAQGEDHVVILDDQNRPQEWLFLRTLKHHDKVPAATHELETVIDHRSTLNNALDTMLMSSHGGAMVTERGRYVGVIRYDDVTDYVRATREETRGVGEDA
;
A
#
# COMPACT_ATOMS: atom_id res chain seq x y z
N ARG A 1 32.00 -3.87 -0.59
CA ARG A 1 31.37 -3.80 -1.92
C ARG A 1 30.72 -5.12 -2.35
N ARG A 2 31.25 -6.30 -1.93
CA ARG A 2 30.68 -7.61 -2.33
C ARG A 2 29.39 -7.97 -1.55
N SER A 3 29.11 -7.29 -0.46
CA SER A 3 27.97 -7.52 0.43
C SER A 3 26.86 -6.48 0.24
N ILE A 4 26.91 -5.67 -0.80
CA ILE A 4 25.92 -4.63 -1.08
C ILE A 4 25.41 -4.83 -2.48
N GLY A 5 24.09 -4.98 -2.62
CA GLY A 5 23.40 -4.89 -3.90
C GLY A 5 23.17 -3.42 -4.26
N TYR A 6 23.12 -3.12 -5.55
CA TYR A 6 22.91 -1.76 -6.01
C TYR A 6 21.92 -1.71 -7.17
N VAL A 7 20.90 -0.87 -7.02
CA VAL A 7 19.89 -0.59 -8.05
C VAL A 7 20.00 0.87 -8.44
N ILE A 8 20.35 1.11 -9.70
CA ILE A 8 20.53 2.45 -10.26
C ILE A 8 19.22 2.89 -10.90
N GLN A 9 18.97 4.18 -10.93
CA GLN A 9 17.85 4.83 -11.61
C GLN A 9 17.64 4.26 -13.03
N GLY A 10 16.38 3.98 -13.38
CA GLY A 10 15.99 3.43 -14.67
C GLY A 10 16.48 1.98 -14.94
N GLY A 11 16.85 1.24 -13.87
CA GLY A 11 17.33 -0.14 -13.96
C GLY A 11 18.74 -0.29 -14.54
N SER A 12 19.25 0.67 -15.32
CA SER A 12 20.59 0.72 -15.94
C SER A 12 21.10 -0.65 -16.41
N LEU A 13 20.27 -1.39 -17.14
CA LEU A 13 20.63 -2.71 -17.67
C LEU A 13 21.64 -2.58 -18.81
N LEU A 14 22.54 -3.55 -18.93
CA LEU A 14 23.45 -3.61 -20.05
C LEU A 14 22.69 -4.00 -21.32
N PRO A 15 22.61 -3.12 -22.33
CA PRO A 15 21.68 -3.28 -23.45
C PRO A 15 22.05 -4.45 -24.39
N HIS A 16 23.29 -4.90 -24.37
CA HIS A 16 23.82 -6.01 -25.17
C HIS A 16 23.70 -7.37 -24.47
N LEU A 17 23.20 -7.40 -23.24
CA LEU A 17 22.96 -8.62 -22.45
C LEU A 17 21.48 -8.89 -22.35
N THR A 18 21.10 -10.17 -22.34
CA THR A 18 19.71 -10.58 -22.03
C THR A 18 19.39 -10.29 -20.57
N VAL A 19 18.11 -10.42 -20.20
CA VAL A 19 17.62 -10.31 -18.81
C VAL A 19 18.41 -11.26 -17.90
N ALA A 20 18.44 -12.55 -18.22
CA ALA A 20 19.18 -13.54 -17.44
C ALA A 20 20.67 -13.22 -17.33
N GLN A 21 21.26 -12.70 -18.40
CA GLN A 21 22.67 -12.31 -18.39
C GLN A 21 22.92 -11.08 -17.52
N ASN A 22 22.00 -10.10 -17.50
CA ASN A 22 22.07 -8.95 -16.62
C ASN A 22 22.00 -9.37 -15.15
N VAL A 23 21.02 -10.21 -14.77
CA VAL A 23 20.89 -10.74 -13.40
C VAL A 23 22.13 -11.53 -13.00
N ALA A 24 22.70 -12.31 -13.92
CA ALA A 24 23.85 -13.17 -13.66
C ALA A 24 25.21 -12.46 -13.50
N ILE A 25 25.31 -11.14 -13.70
CA ILE A 25 26.60 -10.42 -13.71
C ILE A 25 27.36 -10.64 -12.40
N VAL A 26 26.76 -10.31 -11.26
CA VAL A 26 27.45 -10.41 -9.96
C VAL A 26 27.72 -11.86 -9.55
N PRO A 27 26.77 -12.81 -9.66
CA PRO A 27 27.03 -14.22 -9.43
C PRO A 27 28.19 -14.79 -10.27
N LYS A 28 28.30 -14.40 -11.55
CA LYS A 28 29.43 -14.80 -12.40
C LYS A 28 30.78 -14.25 -11.92
N LEU A 29 30.82 -12.99 -11.48
CA LEU A 29 31.99 -12.37 -10.87
C LEU A 29 32.42 -13.06 -9.58
N LEU A 30 31.44 -13.57 -8.82
CA LEU A 30 31.66 -14.38 -7.63
C LEU A 30 31.98 -15.85 -7.92
N LYS A 31 32.06 -16.22 -9.20
CA LYS A 31 32.39 -17.57 -9.66
C LYS A 31 31.41 -18.65 -9.20
N TRP A 32 30.12 -18.31 -9.10
CA TRP A 32 29.08 -19.30 -8.84
C TRP A 32 29.00 -20.31 -10.01
N ASP A 33 28.60 -21.52 -9.73
CA ASP A 33 28.38 -22.50 -10.79
C ASP A 33 27.17 -22.14 -11.66
N LYS A 34 27.17 -22.63 -12.91
CA LYS A 34 26.17 -22.26 -13.91
C LYS A 34 24.76 -22.70 -13.53
N LYS A 35 24.59 -23.85 -12.84
CA LYS A 35 23.27 -24.35 -12.45
C LYS A 35 22.68 -23.47 -11.34
N ARG A 36 23.50 -23.11 -10.34
CA ARG A 36 23.12 -22.19 -9.28
C ARG A 36 22.71 -20.82 -9.84
N ILE A 37 23.48 -20.28 -10.79
CA ILE A 37 23.16 -18.99 -11.42
C ILE A 37 21.81 -19.07 -12.15
N ALA A 38 21.56 -20.12 -12.91
CA ALA A 38 20.32 -20.29 -13.65
C ALA A 38 19.11 -20.36 -12.71
N ALA A 39 19.19 -21.23 -11.68
CA ALA A 39 18.12 -21.36 -10.69
C ALA A 39 17.84 -20.05 -9.94
N ARG A 40 18.91 -19.34 -9.53
CA ARG A 40 18.76 -18.03 -8.85
C ARG A 40 18.17 -16.96 -9.75
N CYS A 41 18.49 -17.00 -11.04
CA CYS A 41 17.92 -16.07 -12.01
C CYS A 41 16.41 -16.30 -12.16
N ASP A 42 15.99 -17.55 -12.31
CA ASP A 42 14.57 -17.90 -12.45
C ASP A 42 13.78 -17.54 -11.17
N GLU A 43 14.30 -17.89 -9.99
CA GLU A 43 13.74 -17.52 -8.69
C GLU A 43 13.51 -15.99 -8.55
N LEU A 44 14.51 -15.20 -8.91
CA LEU A 44 14.44 -13.74 -8.79
C LEU A 44 13.52 -13.11 -9.82
N LEU A 45 13.44 -13.67 -11.02
CA LEU A 45 12.47 -13.20 -12.02
C LEU A 45 11.03 -13.47 -11.57
N GLU A 46 10.75 -14.66 -11.03
CA GLU A 46 9.43 -14.97 -10.44
C GLU A 46 9.11 -14.02 -9.30
N MET A 47 10.05 -13.78 -8.37
CA MET A 47 9.90 -12.87 -7.23
C MET A 47 9.51 -11.44 -7.68
N VAL A 48 10.09 -10.94 -8.77
CA VAL A 48 9.75 -9.60 -9.30
C VAL A 48 8.59 -9.64 -10.31
N GLY A 49 7.80 -10.72 -10.35
CA GLY A 49 6.61 -10.84 -11.19
C GLY A 49 6.89 -10.91 -12.69
N LEU A 50 8.03 -11.45 -13.10
CA LEU A 50 8.43 -11.67 -14.48
C LEU A 50 8.58 -13.18 -14.74
N ASP A 51 7.67 -13.80 -15.53
CA ASP A 51 7.79 -15.21 -15.91
C ASP A 51 9.14 -15.50 -16.59
N PRO A 52 10.00 -16.34 -16.00
CA PRO A 52 11.33 -16.64 -16.57
C PRO A 52 11.26 -17.19 -18.00
N ASN A 53 10.22 -17.97 -18.32
CA ASN A 53 10.07 -18.57 -19.65
C ASN A 53 9.81 -17.53 -20.74
N LEU A 54 9.23 -16.39 -20.37
CA LEU A 54 8.88 -15.31 -21.28
C LEU A 54 9.95 -14.22 -21.34
N TYR A 55 10.67 -13.97 -20.22
CA TYR A 55 11.53 -12.80 -20.09
C TYR A 55 13.03 -13.06 -20.04
N ARG A 56 13.48 -14.24 -19.63
CA ARG A 56 14.91 -14.51 -19.40
C ARG A 56 15.83 -14.23 -20.60
N ASP A 57 15.35 -14.49 -21.82
CA ASP A 57 16.13 -14.36 -23.05
C ASP A 57 15.86 -13.04 -23.79
N ARG A 58 14.97 -12.17 -23.27
CA ARG A 58 14.73 -10.84 -23.84
C ARG A 58 15.88 -9.89 -23.56
N TYR A 59 16.01 -8.90 -24.41
CA TYR A 59 16.95 -7.79 -24.24
C TYR A 59 16.24 -6.59 -23.58
N PRO A 60 16.98 -5.67 -22.92
CA PRO A 60 16.38 -4.51 -22.27
C PRO A 60 15.44 -3.69 -23.16
N ARG A 61 15.77 -3.52 -24.44
CA ARG A 61 14.94 -2.81 -25.42
C ARG A 61 13.56 -3.42 -25.68
N GLU A 62 13.35 -4.67 -25.29
CA GLU A 62 12.11 -5.41 -25.46
C GLU A 62 11.23 -5.36 -24.19
N LEU A 63 11.65 -4.59 -23.19
CA LEU A 63 11.01 -4.42 -21.90
C LEU A 63 10.46 -3.00 -21.73
N SER A 64 9.33 -2.86 -21.06
CA SER A 64 8.86 -1.57 -20.56
C SER A 64 9.81 -1.02 -19.47
N GLY A 65 9.74 0.28 -19.18
CA GLY A 65 10.56 0.90 -18.13
C GLY A 65 10.39 0.22 -16.77
N GLY A 66 9.14 -0.11 -16.36
CA GLY A 66 8.88 -0.83 -15.12
C GLY A 66 9.44 -2.26 -15.12
N GLN A 67 9.39 -2.98 -16.26
CA GLN A 67 10.02 -4.30 -16.37
C GLN A 67 11.55 -4.21 -16.28
N GLN A 68 12.16 -3.19 -16.89
CA GLN A 68 13.61 -2.95 -16.75
C GLN A 68 13.99 -2.68 -15.29
N GLN A 69 13.19 -1.91 -14.58
CA GLN A 69 13.40 -1.62 -13.17
C GLN A 69 13.34 -2.90 -12.32
N ARG A 70 12.34 -3.76 -12.52
CA ARG A 70 12.22 -5.06 -11.83
C ARG A 70 13.44 -5.96 -12.09
N VAL A 71 13.93 -6.01 -13.34
CA VAL A 71 15.17 -6.73 -13.66
C VAL A 71 16.37 -6.09 -12.95
N GLY A 72 16.40 -4.76 -12.81
CA GLY A 72 17.41 -4.04 -12.02
C GLY A 72 17.41 -4.46 -10.56
N VAL A 73 16.23 -4.59 -9.93
CA VAL A 73 16.08 -5.11 -8.56
C VAL A 73 16.56 -6.55 -8.47
N ALA A 74 16.11 -7.44 -9.38
CA ALA A 74 16.55 -8.83 -9.44
C ALA A 74 18.07 -8.95 -9.56
N ARG A 75 18.71 -8.10 -10.40
CA ARG A 75 20.18 -8.02 -10.51
C ARG A 75 20.83 -7.59 -9.20
N GLY A 76 20.26 -6.60 -8.50
CA GLY A 76 20.78 -6.12 -7.21
C GLY A 76 20.74 -7.23 -6.14
N LEU A 77 19.71 -8.07 -6.16
CA LEU A 77 19.50 -9.19 -5.24
C LEU A 77 20.23 -10.49 -5.63
N ALA A 78 20.81 -10.55 -6.84
CA ALA A 78 21.32 -11.80 -7.43
C ALA A 78 22.37 -12.52 -6.58
N ALA A 79 23.25 -11.76 -5.91
CA ALA A 79 24.29 -12.29 -5.03
C ALA A 79 23.86 -12.48 -3.58
N ASP A 80 22.58 -12.34 -3.30
CA ASP A 80 22.00 -12.43 -1.95
C ASP A 80 22.66 -11.47 -0.93
N PRO A 81 22.75 -10.15 -1.22
CA PRO A 81 23.38 -9.20 -0.33
C PRO A 81 22.52 -8.95 0.91
N PRO A 82 23.13 -8.69 2.09
CA PRO A 82 22.38 -8.28 3.30
C PRO A 82 21.82 -6.86 3.20
N VAL A 83 22.40 -6.00 2.34
CA VAL A 83 21.98 -4.60 2.15
C VAL A 83 21.77 -4.34 0.67
N LEU A 84 20.66 -3.67 0.33
CA LEU A 84 20.35 -3.22 -1.01
C LEU A 84 20.27 -1.69 -1.01
N LEU A 85 21.09 -1.05 -1.86
CA LEU A 85 21.03 0.40 -2.09
C LEU A 85 20.23 0.66 -3.37
N MET A 86 19.26 1.55 -3.30
CA MET A 86 18.44 1.98 -4.43
C MET A 86 18.57 3.49 -4.60
N ASP A 87 18.88 3.93 -5.81
CA ASP A 87 19.02 5.32 -6.17
C ASP A 87 17.87 5.72 -7.11
N GLU A 88 16.96 6.54 -6.62
CA GLU A 88 15.73 6.98 -7.31
C GLU A 88 15.03 5.85 -8.09
N PRO A 89 14.64 4.75 -7.43
CA PRO A 89 14.19 3.56 -8.13
C PRO A 89 12.91 3.78 -8.95
N PHE A 90 12.11 4.82 -8.66
CA PHE A 90 10.84 5.09 -9.32
C PHE A 90 10.81 6.39 -10.13
N GLY A 91 11.91 7.14 -10.18
CA GLY A 91 11.95 8.47 -10.79
C GLY A 91 11.62 8.53 -12.30
N ALA A 92 11.80 7.44 -13.03
CA ALA A 92 11.56 7.37 -14.48
C ALA A 92 10.26 6.63 -14.86
N VAL A 93 9.33 6.43 -13.92
CA VAL A 93 8.11 5.64 -14.12
C VAL A 93 6.86 6.53 -13.97
N ASP A 94 5.84 6.28 -14.79
CA ASP A 94 4.56 6.98 -14.68
C ASP A 94 3.88 6.72 -13.32
N PRO A 95 2.98 7.63 -12.85
CA PRO A 95 2.42 7.56 -11.49
C PRO A 95 1.69 6.24 -11.17
N ILE A 96 0.92 5.68 -12.12
CA ILE A 96 0.15 4.45 -11.89
C ILE A 96 1.08 3.25 -11.73
N THR A 97 2.05 3.13 -12.64
CA THR A 97 3.06 2.07 -12.58
C THR A 97 3.95 2.23 -11.35
N ARG A 98 4.26 3.46 -10.94
CA ARG A 98 5.06 3.77 -9.74
C ARG A 98 4.39 3.21 -8.48
N GLN A 99 3.12 3.49 -8.25
CA GLN A 99 2.39 2.96 -7.08
C GLN A 99 2.46 1.44 -7.02
N ARG A 100 2.20 0.77 -8.15
CA ARG A 100 2.26 -0.69 -8.21
C ARG A 100 3.65 -1.23 -7.92
N LEU A 101 4.71 -0.59 -8.43
CA LEU A 101 6.10 -1.01 -8.17
C LEU A 101 6.50 -0.78 -6.71
N GLN A 102 6.00 0.25 -6.06
CA GLN A 102 6.19 0.49 -4.63
C GLN A 102 5.53 -0.61 -3.80
N ASP A 103 4.28 -0.98 -4.12
CA ASP A 103 3.55 -2.05 -3.43
C ASP A 103 4.24 -3.41 -3.62
N GLU A 104 4.76 -3.68 -4.82
CA GLU A 104 5.58 -4.86 -5.11
C GLU A 104 6.89 -4.86 -4.31
N LEU A 105 7.55 -3.72 -4.15
CA LEU A 105 8.77 -3.61 -3.35
C LEU A 105 8.50 -3.89 -1.87
N LEU A 106 7.41 -3.38 -1.31
CA LEU A 106 6.99 -3.69 0.06
C LEU A 106 6.74 -5.18 0.25
N SER A 107 6.02 -5.82 -0.69
CA SER A 107 5.80 -7.27 -0.66
C SER A 107 7.10 -8.07 -0.71
N ILE A 108 8.05 -7.67 -1.57
CA ILE A 108 9.38 -8.28 -1.66
C ILE A 108 10.17 -8.08 -0.36
N GLN A 109 10.06 -6.92 0.29
CA GLN A 109 10.75 -6.62 1.55
C GLN A 109 10.25 -7.52 2.68
N ASP A 110 8.93 -7.75 2.77
CA ASP A 110 8.32 -8.65 3.75
C ASP A 110 8.83 -10.09 3.63
N GLU A 111 9.09 -10.55 2.41
CA GLU A 111 9.62 -11.90 2.16
C GLU A 111 11.13 -12.00 2.43
N LEU A 112 11.89 -10.96 2.08
CA LEU A 112 13.36 -11.01 2.06
C LEU A 112 14.02 -10.70 3.40
N HIS A 113 13.38 -9.93 4.28
CA HIS A 113 13.93 -9.49 5.59
C HIS A 113 15.32 -8.85 5.46
N LYS A 114 15.52 -7.99 4.44
CA LYS A 114 16.80 -7.34 4.14
C LYS A 114 16.75 -5.86 4.46
N THR A 115 17.91 -5.29 4.75
CA THR A 115 18.04 -3.83 4.87
C THR A 115 18.04 -3.21 3.49
N ILE A 116 17.07 -2.34 3.23
CA ILE A 116 16.98 -1.55 1.99
C ILE A 116 17.25 -0.08 2.35
N VAL A 117 18.18 0.54 1.65
CA VAL A 117 18.42 1.99 1.72
C VAL A 117 18.00 2.57 0.39
N CYS A 118 16.93 3.36 0.41
CA CYS A 118 16.37 3.99 -0.78
C CYS A 118 16.63 5.49 -0.75
N VAL A 119 17.22 6.04 -1.80
CA VAL A 119 17.38 7.48 -2.01
C VAL A 119 16.26 7.95 -2.93
N THR A 120 15.52 8.94 -2.50
CA THR A 120 14.46 9.59 -3.30
C THR A 120 14.40 11.08 -2.99
N HIS A 121 13.89 11.86 -3.91
CA HIS A 121 13.53 13.26 -3.70
C HIS A 121 12.03 13.44 -3.41
N ASP A 122 11.27 12.34 -3.41
CA ASP A 122 9.84 12.32 -3.16
C ASP A 122 9.56 11.90 -1.72
N ILE A 123 9.06 12.85 -0.90
CA ILE A 123 8.76 12.59 0.51
C ILE A 123 7.61 11.58 0.67
N ASP A 124 6.67 11.53 -0.26
CA ASP A 124 5.56 10.58 -0.20
C ASP A 124 6.03 9.14 -0.44
N GLU A 125 7.03 8.95 -1.32
CA GLU A 125 7.73 7.67 -1.44
C GLU A 125 8.44 7.28 -0.15
N ALA A 126 9.18 8.21 0.46
CA ALA A 126 9.90 7.94 1.69
C ALA A 126 8.95 7.56 2.84
N ILE A 127 7.82 8.26 2.96
CA ILE A 127 6.77 7.98 3.95
C ILE A 127 6.15 6.59 3.73
N LYS A 128 5.87 6.24 2.47
CA LYS A 128 5.24 4.96 2.12
C LYS A 128 6.15 3.75 2.34
N LEU A 129 7.43 3.89 2.04
CA LEU A 129 8.36 2.76 1.94
C LEU A 129 9.27 2.61 3.17
N GLY A 130 9.51 3.69 3.91
CA GLY A 130 10.57 3.72 4.92
C GLY A 130 10.07 3.39 6.32
N ASP A 131 10.73 2.46 7.01
CA ASP A 131 10.62 2.32 8.47
C ASP A 131 11.25 3.51 9.18
N ARG A 132 12.29 4.08 8.56
CA ARG A 132 12.99 5.30 9.02
C ARG A 132 13.38 6.17 7.84
N ILE A 133 13.29 7.49 8.03
CA ILE A 133 13.60 8.49 7.01
C ILE A 133 14.74 9.38 7.52
N VAL A 134 15.72 9.62 6.64
CA VAL A 134 16.76 10.63 6.85
C VAL A 134 16.51 11.78 5.88
N ILE A 135 16.30 12.97 6.38
CA ILE A 135 16.19 14.18 5.57
C ILE A 135 17.55 14.91 5.60
N PHE A 136 18.10 15.18 4.42
CA PHE A 136 19.33 15.90 4.26
C PHE A 136 19.08 17.34 3.82
N ARG A 137 19.88 18.26 4.36
CA ARG A 137 20.11 19.60 3.82
C ARG A 137 21.25 19.59 2.80
N GLU A 138 21.58 20.76 2.29
CA GLU A 138 22.78 20.96 1.49
C GLU A 138 24.03 20.44 2.22
N GLN A 139 25.02 20.00 1.44
CA GLN A 139 26.29 19.47 1.94
C GLN A 139 26.16 18.19 2.81
N ALA A 140 25.05 17.43 2.64
CA ALA A 140 24.76 16.19 3.37
C ALA A 140 24.65 16.35 4.89
N GLU A 141 24.27 17.53 5.37
CA GLU A 141 23.89 17.74 6.76
C GLU A 141 22.55 17.04 7.05
N ILE A 142 22.48 16.25 8.11
CA ILE A 142 21.23 15.58 8.51
C ILE A 142 20.34 16.60 9.20
N ALA A 143 19.18 16.91 8.60
CA ALA A 143 18.17 17.77 9.18
C ALA A 143 17.33 17.01 10.22
N GLN A 144 16.90 15.78 9.86
CA GLN A 144 16.16 14.90 10.79
C GLN A 144 16.38 13.44 10.40
N PHE A 145 16.41 12.55 11.40
CA PHE A 145 16.41 11.10 11.22
C PHE A 145 15.44 10.46 12.19
N ASP A 146 14.29 10.04 11.69
CA ASP A 146 13.22 9.49 12.51
C ASP A 146 12.28 8.58 11.73
N THR A 147 11.20 8.09 12.41
CA THR A 147 10.11 7.39 11.75
C THR A 147 9.26 8.36 10.92
N PRO A 148 8.52 7.87 9.90
CA PRO A 148 7.59 8.70 9.13
C PRO A 148 6.60 9.47 10.02
N GLU A 149 6.04 8.80 11.04
CA GLU A 149 5.08 9.41 11.97
C GLU A 149 5.70 10.56 12.75
N ALA A 150 6.92 10.38 13.25
CA ALA A 150 7.63 11.40 14.02
C ALA A 150 7.97 12.61 13.15
N ILE A 151 8.41 12.41 11.91
CA ILE A 151 8.69 13.47 10.95
C ILE A 151 7.42 14.26 10.59
N LEU A 152 6.30 13.58 10.40
CA LEU A 152 5.02 14.20 10.06
C LEU A 152 4.40 14.95 11.24
N SER A 153 4.58 14.41 12.46
CA SER A 153 3.95 14.95 13.68
C SER A 153 4.79 16.06 14.33
N ASN A 154 6.11 15.91 14.30
CA ASN A 154 7.06 16.77 14.98
C ASN A 154 8.29 17.04 14.10
N PRO A 155 8.17 17.83 13.02
CA PRO A 155 9.30 18.23 12.20
C PRO A 155 10.31 18.99 13.04
N ALA A 156 11.60 18.69 12.86
CA ALA A 156 12.69 19.24 13.67
C ALA A 156 12.83 20.78 13.54
N ASP A 157 12.43 21.33 12.41
CA ASP A 157 12.45 22.77 12.12
C ASP A 157 11.60 23.12 10.88
N ASP A 158 11.57 24.42 10.53
CA ASP A 158 10.81 24.94 9.41
C ASP A 158 11.24 24.33 8.07
N TYR A 159 12.53 24.03 7.88
CA TYR A 159 13.03 23.39 6.68
C TYR A 159 12.39 22.00 6.48
N VAL A 160 12.36 21.18 7.53
CA VAL A 160 11.72 19.86 7.48
C VAL A 160 10.22 20.00 7.29
N ALA A 161 9.58 20.95 7.99
CA ALA A 161 8.15 21.23 7.85
C ALA A 161 7.78 21.63 6.42
N ASP A 162 8.57 22.49 5.79
CA ASP A 162 8.38 22.92 4.39
C ASP A 162 8.65 21.76 3.40
N PHE A 163 9.67 20.94 3.67
CA PHE A 163 10.02 19.78 2.84
C PHE A 163 8.91 18.73 2.84
N VAL A 164 8.30 18.47 3.98
CA VAL A 164 7.14 17.58 4.12
C VAL A 164 5.90 18.18 3.46
N GLY A 165 5.78 19.50 3.46
CA GLY A 165 4.75 20.27 2.77
C GLY A 165 3.43 20.42 3.54
N SER A 166 2.57 21.30 3.02
CA SER A 166 1.22 21.50 3.52
C SER A 166 0.39 20.24 3.24
N GLY A 167 -0.20 19.64 4.27
CA GLY A 167 -0.98 18.39 4.14
C GLY A 167 -0.35 17.22 4.91
N SER A 168 0.70 17.47 5.69
CA SER A 168 1.30 16.45 6.59
C SER A 168 0.26 15.67 7.39
N LYS A 169 -0.84 16.33 7.79
CA LYS A 169 -1.97 15.70 8.50
C LYS A 169 -2.75 14.70 7.64
N LEU A 170 -2.92 14.97 6.34
CA LEU A 170 -3.53 14.02 5.41
C LEU A 170 -2.54 12.89 5.09
N LYS A 171 -1.25 13.17 5.03
CA LYS A 171 -0.20 12.16 4.84
C LYS A 171 -0.13 11.18 6.01
N GLN A 172 -0.40 11.64 7.24
CA GLN A 172 -0.52 10.75 8.41
C GLN A 172 -1.59 9.68 8.22
N LEU A 173 -2.69 9.99 7.54
CA LEU A 173 -3.76 9.03 7.24
C LEU A 173 -3.31 7.91 6.29
N SER A 174 -2.23 8.11 5.53
CA SER A 174 -1.63 7.05 4.70
C SER A 174 -0.78 6.06 5.50
N LEU A 175 -0.40 6.40 6.74
CA LEU A 175 0.31 5.52 7.66
C LEU A 175 -0.63 4.71 8.56
N LEU A 176 -1.83 5.25 8.81
CA LEU A 176 -2.85 4.62 9.63
C LEU A 176 -3.70 3.67 8.79
N ARG A 177 -4.11 2.56 9.39
CA ARG A 177 -4.93 1.53 8.76
C ARG A 177 -6.35 1.54 9.30
N VAL A 178 -7.26 0.97 8.54
CA VAL A 178 -8.66 0.79 8.97
C VAL A 178 -8.73 -0.07 10.24
N ASP A 179 -7.81 -1.03 10.41
CA ASP A 179 -7.68 -1.85 11.63
C ASP A 179 -7.35 -1.04 12.90
N ASP A 180 -6.72 0.12 12.75
CA ASP A 180 -6.36 0.98 13.89
C ASP A 180 -7.59 1.73 14.44
N VAL A 181 -8.67 1.79 13.66
CA VAL A 181 -9.90 2.53 13.97
C VAL A 181 -11.01 1.56 14.36
N GLY A 182 -11.74 1.89 15.41
CA GLY A 182 -12.96 1.15 15.77
C GLY A 182 -13.99 1.22 14.62
N LEU A 183 -14.48 0.07 14.18
CA LEU A 183 -15.52 0.01 13.16
C LEU A 183 -16.89 0.22 13.80
N SER A 184 -17.75 0.92 13.08
CA SER A 184 -19.18 1.04 13.44
C SER A 184 -19.95 -0.19 12.95
N ASP A 185 -20.95 -0.62 13.75
CA ASP A 185 -21.91 -1.62 13.31
C ASP A 185 -22.95 -0.98 12.38
N ALA A 186 -23.31 -1.67 11.31
CA ALA A 186 -24.46 -1.33 10.48
C ALA A 186 -25.44 -2.50 10.43
N PRO A 187 -26.74 -2.23 10.35
CA PRO A 187 -27.75 -3.28 10.20
C PRO A 187 -27.47 -4.12 8.95
N THR A 188 -27.62 -5.43 9.08
CA THR A 188 -27.42 -6.35 7.97
C THR A 188 -28.66 -7.17 7.69
N CYS A 189 -28.86 -7.56 6.43
CA CYS A 189 -29.87 -8.51 5.99
C CYS A 189 -29.35 -9.42 4.88
N ARG A 190 -30.15 -10.40 4.50
CA ARG A 190 -29.83 -11.34 3.39
C ARG A 190 -30.81 -11.22 2.25
N VAL A 191 -30.37 -11.56 1.06
CA VAL A 191 -31.22 -11.65 -0.13
C VAL A 191 -32.41 -12.58 0.16
N GLY A 192 -33.62 -12.14 -0.17
CA GLY A 192 -34.85 -12.91 0.00
C GLY A 192 -35.54 -12.77 1.36
N GLU A 193 -34.97 -12.10 2.35
CA GLU A 193 -35.65 -11.76 3.61
C GLU A 193 -36.86 -10.86 3.36
N ALA A 194 -37.85 -10.91 4.22
CA ALA A 194 -39.03 -10.05 4.13
C ALA A 194 -38.65 -8.60 4.46
N VAL A 195 -38.90 -7.67 3.52
CA VAL A 195 -38.53 -6.25 3.71
C VAL A 195 -39.18 -5.64 4.92
N SER A 196 -40.42 -6.03 5.26
CA SER A 196 -41.10 -5.54 6.47
C SER A 196 -40.35 -5.85 7.77
N GLU A 197 -39.71 -7.03 7.87
CA GLU A 197 -38.93 -7.43 9.05
C GLU A 197 -37.61 -6.67 9.10
N VAL A 198 -36.95 -6.54 7.94
CA VAL A 198 -35.69 -5.79 7.81
C VAL A 198 -35.89 -4.32 8.17
N VAL A 199 -36.95 -3.70 7.64
CA VAL A 199 -37.25 -2.28 7.94
C VAL A 199 -37.53 -2.09 9.43
N ALA A 200 -38.34 -2.95 10.05
CA ALA A 200 -38.60 -2.86 11.48
C ALA A 200 -37.34 -3.00 12.35
N LYS A 201 -36.42 -3.91 11.96
CA LYS A 201 -35.14 -4.10 12.62
C LYS A 201 -34.22 -2.87 12.49
N VAL A 202 -34.10 -2.30 11.30
CA VAL A 202 -33.24 -1.16 11.03
C VAL A 202 -33.75 0.12 11.67
N GLU A 203 -35.06 0.38 11.58
CA GLU A 203 -35.70 1.53 12.24
C GLU A 203 -35.61 1.46 13.80
N ALA A 204 -35.65 0.25 14.37
CA ALA A 204 -35.45 0.05 15.81
C ALA A 204 -34.00 0.39 16.26
N GLN A 205 -33.03 0.34 15.36
CA GLN A 205 -31.64 0.73 15.61
C GLN A 205 -31.41 2.22 15.34
N GLY A 206 -32.39 2.96 14.85
CA GLY A 206 -32.26 4.39 14.51
C GLY A 206 -31.50 4.64 13.22
N GLU A 207 -31.32 3.61 12.38
CA GLU A 207 -30.60 3.68 11.12
C GLU A 207 -31.59 3.82 9.92
N ASP A 208 -31.09 4.30 8.80
CA ASP A 208 -31.88 4.51 7.58
C ASP A 208 -31.37 3.72 6.38
N HIS A 209 -30.38 2.85 6.61
CA HIS A 209 -29.71 2.03 5.59
C HIS A 209 -29.39 0.63 6.13
N VAL A 210 -29.13 -0.32 5.22
CA VAL A 210 -28.83 -1.71 5.54
C VAL A 210 -27.82 -2.29 4.57
N VAL A 211 -26.90 -3.12 5.07
CA VAL A 211 -25.94 -3.87 4.26
C VAL A 211 -26.54 -5.24 3.92
N ILE A 212 -26.62 -5.55 2.64
CA ILE A 212 -27.05 -6.85 2.13
C ILE A 212 -25.85 -7.78 2.06
N LEU A 213 -25.95 -8.95 2.68
CA LEU A 213 -24.90 -9.97 2.71
C LEU A 213 -25.34 -11.23 1.96
N ASP A 214 -24.38 -11.94 1.35
CA ASP A 214 -24.60 -13.28 0.84
C ASP A 214 -24.50 -14.36 1.94
N ASP A 215 -24.70 -15.64 1.57
CA ASP A 215 -24.61 -16.77 2.49
C ASP A 215 -23.21 -17.02 3.04
N GLN A 216 -22.18 -16.44 2.45
CA GLN A 216 -20.78 -16.50 2.90
C GLN A 216 -20.36 -15.27 3.71
N ASN A 217 -21.33 -14.42 4.08
CA ASN A 217 -21.10 -13.17 4.80
C ASN A 217 -20.28 -12.14 4.02
N ARG A 218 -20.38 -12.16 2.68
CA ARG A 218 -19.73 -11.16 1.82
C ARG A 218 -20.73 -10.06 1.51
N PRO A 219 -20.32 -8.78 1.55
CA PRO A 219 -21.22 -7.67 1.22
C PRO A 219 -21.62 -7.74 -0.26
N GLN A 220 -22.88 -7.45 -0.52
CA GLN A 220 -23.45 -7.46 -1.87
C GLN A 220 -23.93 -6.08 -2.27
N GLU A 221 -24.49 -5.31 -1.36
CA GLU A 221 -24.99 -3.97 -1.63
C GLU A 221 -25.23 -3.23 -0.30
N TRP A 222 -25.19 -1.90 -0.33
CA TRP A 222 -25.54 -1.03 0.78
C TRP A 222 -26.67 -0.12 0.35
N LEU A 223 -27.87 -0.33 0.88
CA LEU A 223 -29.09 0.34 0.44
C LEU A 223 -29.72 1.19 1.52
N PHE A 224 -30.28 2.32 1.11
CA PHE A 224 -31.20 3.07 1.96
C PHE A 224 -32.54 2.35 2.11
N LEU A 225 -33.15 2.42 3.29
CA LEU A 225 -34.47 1.84 3.55
C LEU A 225 -35.54 2.34 2.57
N ARG A 226 -35.46 3.61 2.15
CA ARG A 226 -36.38 4.18 1.15
C ARG A 226 -36.38 3.42 -0.16
N THR A 227 -35.23 2.91 -0.59
CA THR A 227 -35.10 2.09 -1.81
C THR A 227 -35.66 0.69 -1.56
N LEU A 228 -35.34 0.12 -0.40
CA LEU A 228 -35.77 -1.23 -0.04
C LEU A 228 -37.31 -1.35 0.11
N LYS A 229 -37.96 -0.31 0.64
CA LYS A 229 -39.42 -0.25 0.87
C LYS A 229 -40.26 -0.43 -0.41
N HIS A 230 -39.69 -0.36 -1.59
CA HIS A 230 -40.36 -0.63 -2.86
C HIS A 230 -40.44 -2.11 -3.22
N HIS A 231 -39.88 -2.99 -2.42
CA HIS A 231 -39.81 -4.43 -2.64
C HIS A 231 -40.52 -5.20 -1.50
N ASP A 232 -41.08 -6.35 -1.80
CA ASP A 232 -41.65 -7.27 -0.78
C ASP A 232 -40.53 -8.09 -0.11
N LYS A 233 -39.49 -8.42 -0.88
CA LYS A 233 -38.31 -9.16 -0.44
C LYS A 233 -37.05 -8.42 -0.80
N VAL A 234 -35.99 -8.60 0.01
CA VAL A 234 -34.67 -8.04 -0.25
C VAL A 234 -34.17 -8.54 -1.61
N PRO A 235 -33.91 -7.63 -2.58
CA PRO A 235 -33.47 -8.01 -3.92
C PRO A 235 -32.03 -8.53 -3.91
N ALA A 236 -31.66 -9.27 -4.95
CA ALA A 236 -30.26 -9.54 -5.23
C ALA A 236 -29.56 -8.24 -5.71
N ALA A 237 -28.27 -8.10 -5.40
CA ALA A 237 -27.47 -6.97 -5.84
C ALA A 237 -27.51 -6.79 -7.36
N THR A 238 -27.64 -5.55 -7.80
CA THR A 238 -27.75 -5.19 -9.22
C THR A 238 -26.51 -4.46 -9.75
N HIS A 239 -25.60 -4.04 -8.88
CA HIS A 239 -24.43 -3.24 -9.23
C HIS A 239 -23.15 -3.84 -8.63
N GLU A 240 -22.01 -3.51 -9.23
CA GLU A 240 -20.70 -3.79 -8.62
C GLU A 240 -20.53 -2.94 -7.37
N LEU A 241 -19.88 -3.52 -6.37
CA LEU A 241 -19.62 -2.87 -5.08
C LEU A 241 -18.46 -1.88 -5.22
N GLU A 242 -18.78 -0.59 -5.28
CA GLU A 242 -17.77 0.47 -5.35
C GLU A 242 -17.30 0.96 -3.96
N THR A 243 -17.98 0.57 -2.88
CA THR A 243 -17.78 1.13 -1.53
C THR A 243 -17.31 0.07 -0.52
N VAL A 244 -16.46 -0.84 -0.95
CA VAL A 244 -15.84 -1.88 -0.11
C VAL A 244 -14.34 -1.68 -0.04
N ILE A 245 -13.80 -1.81 1.17
CA ILE A 245 -12.35 -1.78 1.43
C ILE A 245 -11.92 -2.97 2.29
N ASP A 246 -10.65 -3.35 2.16
CA ASP A 246 -10.04 -4.33 3.07
C ASP A 246 -9.66 -3.67 4.39
N HIS A 247 -9.78 -4.38 5.50
CA HIS A 247 -9.44 -3.88 6.84
C HIS A 247 -7.98 -3.40 6.97
N ARG A 248 -7.09 -3.89 6.11
CA ARG A 248 -5.68 -3.46 6.06
C ARG A 248 -5.43 -2.23 5.20
N SER A 249 -6.46 -1.73 4.52
CA SER A 249 -6.35 -0.49 3.73
C SER A 249 -5.98 0.69 4.61
N THR A 250 -5.33 1.69 4.02
CA THR A 250 -5.00 2.94 4.75
C THR A 250 -6.25 3.78 4.97
N LEU A 251 -6.23 4.64 5.99
CA LEU A 251 -7.33 5.59 6.23
C LEU A 251 -7.50 6.57 5.06
N ASN A 252 -6.44 6.86 4.33
CA ASN A 252 -6.54 7.66 3.11
C ASN A 252 -7.39 6.95 2.04
N ASN A 253 -7.16 5.65 1.80
CA ASN A 253 -7.98 4.85 0.88
C ASN A 253 -9.43 4.74 1.37
N ALA A 254 -9.64 4.66 2.69
CA ALA A 254 -10.98 4.65 3.27
C ALA A 254 -11.71 5.96 2.97
N LEU A 255 -11.06 7.11 3.16
CA LEU A 255 -11.64 8.42 2.84
C LEU A 255 -11.97 8.57 1.36
N ASP A 256 -11.10 8.14 0.45
CA ASP A 256 -11.36 8.16 -0.99
C ASP A 256 -12.60 7.32 -1.33
N THR A 257 -12.73 6.12 -0.74
CA THR A 257 -13.91 5.26 -0.91
C THR A 257 -15.18 5.92 -0.34
N MET A 258 -15.09 6.57 0.81
CA MET A 258 -16.22 7.29 1.44
C MET A 258 -16.69 8.46 0.57
N LEU A 259 -15.78 9.19 -0.11
CA LEU A 259 -16.15 10.29 -1.00
C LEU A 259 -16.98 9.81 -2.20
N MET A 260 -16.79 8.57 -2.64
CA MET A 260 -17.59 7.96 -3.70
C MET A 260 -18.89 7.35 -3.19
N SER A 261 -19.02 7.15 -1.88
CA SER A 261 -20.19 6.54 -1.23
C SER A 261 -21.31 7.55 -1.01
N SER A 262 -22.53 7.17 -1.38
CA SER A 262 -23.74 7.93 -1.03
C SER A 262 -24.16 7.79 0.45
N HIS A 263 -23.52 6.90 1.20
CA HIS A 263 -23.86 6.56 2.60
C HIS A 263 -22.91 7.23 3.61
N GLY A 264 -21.90 7.98 3.16
CA GLY A 264 -20.92 8.65 4.04
C GLY A 264 -19.98 7.70 4.78
N GLY A 265 -19.79 6.50 4.27
CA GLY A 265 -18.93 5.47 4.84
C GLY A 265 -18.51 4.43 3.81
N ALA A 266 -17.72 3.45 4.24
CA ALA A 266 -17.31 2.30 3.44
C ALA A 266 -17.53 0.99 4.21
N MET A 267 -17.94 -0.06 3.51
CA MET A 267 -18.03 -1.41 4.07
C MET A 267 -16.64 -2.00 4.19
N VAL A 268 -16.31 -2.54 5.36
CA VAL A 268 -15.00 -3.12 5.64
C VAL A 268 -15.09 -4.64 5.56
N THR A 269 -14.10 -5.23 4.92
CA THR A 269 -14.00 -6.69 4.80
C THR A 269 -12.67 -7.21 5.32
N GLU A 270 -12.70 -8.40 5.89
CA GLU A 270 -11.55 -9.24 6.16
C GLU A 270 -11.64 -10.51 5.32
N ARG A 271 -10.67 -10.73 4.44
CA ARG A 271 -10.68 -11.87 3.49
C ARG A 271 -11.98 -11.97 2.69
N GLY A 272 -12.53 -10.82 2.30
CA GLY A 272 -13.77 -10.71 1.55
C GLY A 272 -15.06 -10.91 2.38
N ARG A 273 -14.99 -11.09 3.70
CA ARG A 273 -16.14 -11.18 4.60
C ARG A 273 -16.37 -9.85 5.28
N TYR A 274 -17.61 -9.45 5.38
CA TYR A 274 -18.02 -8.23 6.06
C TYR A 274 -17.68 -8.29 7.57
N VAL A 275 -17.04 -7.22 8.07
CA VAL A 275 -16.66 -7.06 9.49
C VAL A 275 -17.23 -5.80 10.12
N GLY A 276 -17.75 -4.86 9.33
CA GLY A 276 -18.34 -3.61 9.82
C GLY A 276 -18.33 -2.52 8.75
N VAL A 277 -18.61 -1.31 9.16
CA VAL A 277 -18.48 -0.10 8.33
C VAL A 277 -17.53 0.87 9.01
N ILE A 278 -16.81 1.64 8.20
CA ILE A 278 -16.05 2.79 8.67
C ILE A 278 -16.74 4.05 8.16
N ARG A 279 -17.00 4.99 9.07
CA ARG A 279 -17.67 6.27 8.79
C ARG A 279 -16.72 7.43 8.98
N TYR A 280 -17.07 8.59 8.47
CA TYR A 280 -16.28 9.81 8.60
C TYR A 280 -16.03 10.17 10.07
N ASP A 281 -17.04 9.98 10.93
CA ASP A 281 -16.93 10.26 12.36
C ASP A 281 -15.93 9.33 13.04
N ASP A 282 -15.89 8.04 12.69
CA ASP A 282 -14.94 7.08 13.24
C ASP A 282 -13.49 7.52 12.98
N VAL A 283 -13.22 7.97 11.74
CA VAL A 283 -11.88 8.49 11.36
C VAL A 283 -11.56 9.79 12.09
N THR A 284 -12.51 10.72 12.18
CA THR A 284 -12.26 12.03 12.82
C THR A 284 -12.06 11.89 14.31
N ASP A 285 -12.80 11.01 14.98
CA ASP A 285 -12.68 10.77 16.41
C ASP A 285 -11.35 10.08 16.74
N TYR A 286 -10.94 9.10 15.94
CA TYR A 286 -9.64 8.46 16.07
C TYR A 286 -8.48 9.46 15.92
N VAL A 287 -8.52 10.30 14.89
CA VAL A 287 -7.50 11.33 14.66
C VAL A 287 -7.46 12.36 15.79
N ARG A 288 -8.60 12.67 16.43
CA ARG A 288 -8.64 13.57 17.60
C ARG A 288 -8.02 12.90 18.84
N ALA A 289 -8.41 11.65 19.13
CA ALA A 289 -7.88 10.91 20.26
C ALA A 289 -6.37 10.75 20.20
N THR A 290 -5.82 10.36 19.05
CA THR A 290 -4.37 10.21 18.84
C THR A 290 -3.61 11.52 19.04
N ARG A 291 -4.23 12.68 18.75
CA ARG A 291 -3.62 14.01 19.00
C ARG A 291 -3.57 14.37 20.47
N GLU A 292 -4.56 14.01 21.24
CA GLU A 292 -4.62 14.29 22.68
C GLU A 292 -3.58 13.47 23.44
N GLU A 293 -3.38 12.20 23.05
CA GLU A 293 -2.35 11.33 23.59
C GLU A 293 -0.93 11.88 23.32
N THR A 294 -0.68 12.35 22.10
CA THR A 294 0.63 12.90 21.71
C THR A 294 0.95 14.22 22.43
N ARG A 295 -0.05 15.03 22.78
CA ARG A 295 0.13 16.27 23.55
C ARG A 295 0.38 16.02 25.03
N GLY A 296 -0.26 15.00 25.63
CA GLY A 296 -0.10 14.66 27.04
C GLY A 296 1.30 14.13 27.41
N VAL A 297 2.01 13.54 26.46
CA VAL A 297 3.38 13.01 26.66
C VAL A 297 4.44 14.11 26.57
N GLY A 298 4.14 15.27 25.99
CA GLY A 298 5.07 16.39 25.81
C GLY A 298 5.09 17.42 26.96
N GLU A 299 4.14 17.37 27.91
CA GLU A 299 4.08 18.30 29.06
C GLU A 299 4.76 17.76 30.34
N ASP A 300 5.15 16.47 30.35
CA ASP A 300 5.81 15.81 31.50
C ASP A 300 7.31 15.50 31.28
N ALA A 301 7.96 16.10 30.26
CA ALA A 301 9.40 15.89 30.00
C ALA A 301 10.25 17.12 30.14
#